data_df4da29faebf198a8c0c89e7774071db
#
_entry.id   df4da29faebf198a8c0c89e7774071db
#
_cell.length_a   1.000
_cell.length_b   1.000
_cell.length_c   1.000
_cell.angle_alpha   90.00
_cell.angle_beta   90.00
_cell.angle_gamma   90.00
#
_symmetry.space_group_name_H-M   'P 1'
#
loop_
_entity.id
_entity.type
_entity.pdbx_description
1 polymer ?
#
loop_
_entity_poly.entity_id
_entity_poly.type
_entity_poly.pdbx_seq_one_letter_code
_entity_poly.pdbx_strand_id
1 'polypeptide(L)'
;LDSKKFSARMFTNKGIFTTSTREEALQEVINRTMSFNPELTENEAREISENLRFFTALQYINNLDEFFADNLEVRKFVAFHRDIELIDEMKREISKIEGLAVASSFRDNIEITDINAQKGIILEQVATKLSIAREEVMILGDSFNDYSMFEIFEETVAMNNAIPEVKAIAK
;
A
#
# COMPACT_ATOMS: atom_id res chain seq x y z
N LEU A 1 5.57 18.63 17.32
CA LEU A 1 5.40 17.54 16.34
C LEU A 1 4.64 18.11 15.17
N ASP A 2 5.25 18.08 13.99
CA ASP A 2 4.60 18.53 12.77
C ASP A 2 3.40 17.61 12.50
N SER A 3 2.18 18.14 12.69
CA SER A 3 0.92 17.38 12.55
C SER A 3 0.67 16.90 11.12
N LYS A 4 1.51 17.33 10.16
CA LYS A 4 1.45 16.93 8.75
C LYS A 4 2.54 15.93 8.35
N LYS A 5 3.30 15.38 9.31
CA LYS A 5 4.35 14.42 9.00
C LYS A 5 3.77 13.05 8.72
N PHE A 6 3.84 12.61 7.46
CA PHE A 6 3.50 11.25 7.06
C PHE A 6 4.60 10.26 7.47
N SER A 7 4.19 9.09 7.92
CA SER A 7 5.09 7.93 7.96
C SER A 7 5.14 7.32 6.56
N ALA A 8 6.29 7.37 5.93
CA ALA A 8 6.46 6.93 4.55
C ALA A 8 7.43 5.76 4.45
N ARG A 9 7.09 4.81 3.56
CA ARG A 9 7.94 3.66 3.21
C ARG A 9 8.12 3.59 1.71
N MET A 10 9.35 3.38 1.29
CA MET A 10 9.74 3.18 -0.10
C MET A 10 10.18 1.74 -0.32
N PHE A 11 9.48 1.03 -1.19
CA PHE A 11 9.83 -0.31 -1.63
C PHE A 11 10.70 -0.20 -2.88
N THR A 12 11.91 -0.69 -2.79
CA THR A 12 12.92 -0.52 -3.85
C THR A 12 13.49 -1.87 -4.29
N ASN A 13 14.35 -1.85 -5.31
CA ASN A 13 15.15 -3.01 -5.72
C ASN A 13 16.21 -3.42 -4.68
N LYS A 14 16.51 -2.55 -3.68
CA LYS A 14 17.51 -2.82 -2.62
C LYS A 14 16.88 -3.05 -1.24
N GLY A 15 15.56 -3.04 -1.11
CA GLY A 15 14.84 -3.28 0.14
C GLY A 15 13.78 -2.25 0.46
N ILE A 16 13.36 -2.20 1.72
CA ILE A 16 12.32 -1.30 2.22
C ILE A 16 12.98 -0.21 3.05
N PHE A 17 12.71 1.05 2.70
CA PHE A 17 13.28 2.22 3.35
C PHE A 17 12.19 3.11 3.94
N THR A 18 12.54 3.86 4.98
CA THR A 18 11.67 4.87 5.61
C THR A 18 12.44 6.13 5.98
N THR A 19 11.76 7.27 5.95
CA THR A 19 12.26 8.55 6.47
C THR A 19 11.97 8.74 7.97
N SER A 20 11.14 7.86 8.56
CA SER A 20 10.86 7.86 9.99
C SER A 20 12.06 7.36 10.78
N THR A 21 12.19 7.80 12.03
CA THR A 21 13.11 7.17 12.96
C THR A 21 12.63 5.75 13.32
N ARG A 22 13.54 4.93 13.86
CA ARG A 22 13.18 3.56 14.27
C ARG A 22 12.04 3.55 15.30
N GLU A 23 12.04 4.48 16.25
CA GLU A 23 11.00 4.55 17.28
C GLU A 23 9.65 5.02 16.70
N GLU A 24 9.64 6.01 15.80
CA GLU A 24 8.43 6.43 15.10
C GLU A 24 7.83 5.28 14.27
N ALA A 25 8.67 4.55 13.53
CA ALA A 25 8.24 3.41 12.74
C ALA A 25 7.72 2.26 13.62
N LEU A 26 8.38 1.99 14.76
CA LEU A 26 7.93 0.99 15.72
C LEU A 26 6.58 1.36 16.33
N GLN A 27 6.41 2.61 16.77
CA GLN A 27 5.15 3.06 17.37
C GLN A 27 3.98 2.97 16.37
N GLU A 28 4.22 3.27 15.09
CA GLU A 28 3.22 3.08 14.04
C GLU A 28 2.80 1.61 13.93
N VAL A 29 3.78 0.69 13.90
CA VAL A 29 3.53 -0.75 13.81
C VAL A 29 2.79 -1.27 15.04
N ILE A 30 3.15 -0.83 16.24
CA ILE A 30 2.46 -1.17 17.50
C ILE A 30 0.99 -0.75 17.42
N ASN A 31 0.72 0.51 17.06
CA ASN A 31 -0.63 1.03 16.95
C ASN A 31 -1.47 0.21 15.96
N ARG A 32 -0.85 -0.18 14.84
CA ARG A 32 -1.50 -1.01 13.82
C ARG A 32 -1.74 -2.43 14.32
N THR A 33 -0.77 -3.06 14.99
CA THR A 33 -0.92 -4.39 15.59
C THR A 33 -2.08 -4.40 16.57
N MET A 34 -2.19 -3.39 17.44
CA MET A 34 -3.30 -3.24 18.39
C MET A 34 -4.65 -2.99 17.70
N SER A 35 -4.68 -2.27 16.57
CA SER A 35 -5.93 -2.01 15.85
C SER A 35 -6.54 -3.29 15.25
N PHE A 36 -5.72 -4.27 14.90
CA PHE A 36 -6.17 -5.58 14.42
C PHE A 36 -6.37 -6.62 15.53
N ASN A 37 -5.76 -6.37 16.71
CA ASN A 37 -5.81 -7.28 17.86
C ASN A 37 -6.08 -6.46 19.12
N PRO A 38 -7.31 -5.98 19.32
CA PRO A 38 -7.64 -5.05 20.40
C PRO A 38 -7.52 -5.67 21.81
N GLU A 39 -7.35 -7.00 21.90
CA GLU A 39 -7.13 -7.74 23.14
C GLU A 39 -5.67 -7.67 23.64
N LEU A 40 -4.72 -7.27 22.80
CA LEU A 40 -3.31 -7.18 23.16
C LEU A 40 -3.03 -5.96 24.06
N THR A 41 -2.15 -6.17 25.05
CA THR A 41 -1.51 -5.04 25.75
C THR A 41 -0.46 -4.37 24.85
N GLU A 42 -0.09 -3.14 25.17
CA GLU A 42 0.94 -2.42 24.43
C GLU A 42 2.29 -3.15 24.44
N ASN A 43 2.66 -3.81 25.55
CA ASN A 43 3.90 -4.58 25.65
C ASN A 43 3.88 -5.81 24.72
N GLU A 44 2.79 -6.56 24.68
CA GLU A 44 2.64 -7.70 23.78
C GLU A 44 2.66 -7.24 22.31
N ALA A 45 1.95 -6.16 21.99
CA ALA A 45 1.96 -5.58 20.65
C ALA A 45 3.36 -5.09 20.25
N ARG A 46 4.14 -4.53 21.18
CA ARG A 46 5.55 -4.12 20.97
C ARG A 46 6.42 -5.33 20.65
N GLU A 47 6.34 -6.38 21.45
CA GLU A 47 7.13 -7.60 21.23
C GLU A 47 6.83 -8.25 19.87
N ILE A 48 5.56 -8.34 19.51
CA ILE A 48 5.13 -8.82 18.17
C ILE A 48 5.71 -7.91 17.08
N SER A 49 5.55 -6.59 17.22
CA SER A 49 5.94 -5.61 16.22
C SER A 49 7.44 -5.60 15.94
N GLU A 50 8.27 -5.70 16.98
CA GLU A 50 9.74 -5.74 16.88
C GLU A 50 10.24 -6.99 16.13
N ASN A 51 9.48 -8.09 16.17
CA ASN A 51 9.81 -9.36 15.53
C ASN A 51 9.18 -9.53 14.13
N LEU A 52 8.35 -8.58 13.67
CA LEU A 52 7.80 -8.64 12.32
C LEU A 52 8.92 -8.57 11.26
N ARG A 53 8.91 -9.53 10.34
CA ARG A 53 9.93 -9.66 9.30
C ARG A 53 10.13 -8.36 8.50
N PHE A 54 9.06 -7.66 8.18
CA PHE A 54 9.17 -6.40 7.43
C PHE A 54 9.81 -5.30 8.28
N PHE A 55 9.51 -5.23 9.59
CA PHE A 55 10.08 -4.23 10.50
C PHE A 55 11.58 -4.46 10.72
N THR A 56 12.00 -5.73 10.87
CA THR A 56 13.42 -6.08 11.00
C THR A 56 14.21 -5.84 9.71
N ALA A 57 13.56 -5.84 8.55
CA ALA A 57 14.17 -5.55 7.25
C ALA A 57 14.13 -4.07 6.87
N LEU A 58 13.50 -3.21 7.69
CA LEU A 58 13.33 -1.79 7.41
C LEU A 58 14.67 -1.05 7.56
N GLN A 59 15.00 -0.25 6.55
CA GLN A 59 16.19 0.58 6.50
C GLN A 59 15.80 2.06 6.68
N TYR A 60 16.66 2.83 7.33
CA TYR A 60 16.35 4.21 7.73
C TYR A 60 17.15 5.19 6.87
N ILE A 61 16.46 6.17 6.29
CA ILE A 61 17.05 7.21 5.45
C ILE A 61 17.38 8.41 6.32
N ASN A 62 18.65 8.76 6.38
CA ASN A 62 19.10 9.97 7.08
C ASN A 62 19.19 11.19 6.14
N ASN A 63 19.41 10.96 4.83
CA ASN A 63 19.54 11.98 3.82
C ASN A 63 18.88 11.52 2.53
N LEU A 64 17.85 12.24 2.08
CA LEU A 64 17.10 11.92 0.85
C LEU A 64 17.93 12.14 -0.42
N ASP A 65 18.80 13.16 -0.46
CA ASP A 65 19.60 13.43 -1.64
C ASP A 65 20.62 12.31 -1.87
N GLU A 66 21.27 11.83 -0.82
CA GLU A 66 22.17 10.67 -0.88
C GLU A 66 21.41 9.40 -1.28
N PHE A 67 20.22 9.20 -0.70
CA PHE A 67 19.37 8.05 -1.02
C PHE A 67 19.01 8.00 -2.51
N PHE A 68 18.60 9.12 -3.11
CA PHE A 68 18.25 9.16 -4.52
C PHE A 68 19.47 9.21 -5.47
N ALA A 69 20.65 9.59 -4.98
CA ALA A 69 21.88 9.53 -5.78
C ALA A 69 22.38 8.10 -6.06
N ASP A 70 21.92 7.10 -5.31
CA ASP A 70 22.43 5.72 -5.33
C ASP A 70 21.71 4.80 -6.35
N ASN A 71 21.27 5.32 -7.48
CA ASN A 71 20.64 4.56 -8.59
C ASN A 71 19.62 3.52 -8.12
N LEU A 72 18.71 3.97 -7.25
CA LEU A 72 17.63 3.16 -6.67
C LEU A 72 16.40 3.17 -7.58
N GLU A 73 15.82 2.00 -7.78
CA GLU A 73 14.48 1.89 -8.38
C GLU A 73 13.44 1.86 -7.27
N VAL A 74 12.71 2.95 -7.10
CA VAL A 74 11.53 2.96 -6.24
C VAL A 74 10.36 2.32 -6.99
N ARG A 75 9.87 1.21 -6.49
CA ARG A 75 8.79 0.42 -7.11
C ARG A 75 7.42 0.75 -6.55
N LYS A 76 7.36 1.12 -5.26
CA LYS A 76 6.14 1.46 -4.56
C LYS A 76 6.47 2.42 -3.42
N PHE A 77 5.63 3.40 -3.25
CA PHE A 77 5.64 4.31 -2.12
C PHE A 77 4.36 4.09 -1.31
N VAL A 78 4.48 4.00 0.01
CA VAL A 78 3.33 3.88 0.91
C VAL A 78 3.47 4.93 2.00
N ALA A 79 2.44 5.72 2.20
CA ALA A 79 2.39 6.66 3.30
C ALA A 79 1.18 6.38 4.20
N PHE A 80 1.35 6.63 5.49
CA PHE A 80 0.34 6.45 6.52
C PHE A 80 0.13 7.76 7.28
N HIS A 81 -1.11 8.05 7.62
CA HIS A 81 -1.46 9.17 8.50
C HIS A 81 -2.77 8.89 9.23
N ARG A 82 -2.89 9.37 10.49
CA ARG A 82 -4.09 9.17 11.31
C ARG A 82 -5.26 10.05 10.88
N ASP A 83 -4.95 11.21 10.30
CA ASP A 83 -5.94 12.13 9.75
C ASP A 83 -6.35 11.64 8.37
N ILE A 84 -7.58 11.12 8.29
CA ILE A 84 -8.14 10.55 7.06
C ILE A 84 -8.44 11.65 6.02
N GLU A 85 -8.83 12.85 6.45
CA GLU A 85 -9.08 13.97 5.53
C GLU A 85 -7.79 14.37 4.81
N LEU A 86 -6.66 14.37 5.53
CA LEU A 86 -5.35 14.63 4.95
C LEU A 86 -4.94 13.52 3.97
N ILE A 87 -5.21 12.25 4.29
CA ILE A 87 -4.99 11.14 3.36
C ILE A 87 -5.82 11.33 2.08
N ASP A 88 -7.08 11.68 2.19
CA ASP A 88 -7.97 11.88 1.04
C ASP A 88 -7.58 13.11 0.22
N GLU A 89 -7.09 14.18 0.85
CA GLU A 89 -6.52 15.34 0.16
C GLU A 89 -5.27 14.93 -0.64
N MET A 90 -4.35 14.21 -0.02
CA MET A 90 -3.12 13.73 -0.67
C MET A 90 -3.42 12.78 -1.83
N LYS A 91 -4.40 11.88 -1.70
CA LYS A 91 -4.85 11.03 -2.81
C LYS A 91 -5.30 11.87 -4.00
N ARG A 92 -6.14 12.88 -3.76
CA ARG A 92 -6.62 13.79 -4.81
C ARG A 92 -5.49 14.55 -5.50
N GLU A 93 -4.52 15.04 -4.74
CA GLU A 93 -3.41 15.81 -5.32
C GLU A 93 -2.45 14.93 -6.10
N ILE A 94 -2.07 13.77 -5.57
CA ILE A 94 -1.13 12.86 -6.25
C ILE A 94 -1.77 12.21 -7.47
N SER A 95 -3.09 11.94 -7.46
CA SER A 95 -3.80 11.40 -8.63
C SER A 95 -3.81 12.34 -9.85
N LYS A 96 -3.44 13.61 -9.69
CA LYS A 96 -3.26 14.55 -10.80
C LYS A 96 -1.90 14.41 -11.50
N ILE A 97 -0.97 13.67 -10.91
CA ILE A 97 0.38 13.48 -11.45
C ILE A 97 0.31 12.37 -12.50
N GLU A 98 0.60 12.73 -13.74
CA GLU A 98 0.63 11.78 -14.86
C GLU A 98 1.68 10.67 -14.63
N GLY A 99 1.35 9.45 -15.00
CA GLY A 99 2.23 8.29 -14.86
C GLY A 99 2.18 7.60 -13.50
N LEU A 100 1.43 8.14 -12.52
CA LEU A 100 1.25 7.52 -11.22
C LEU A 100 -0.13 6.89 -11.06
N ALA A 101 -0.17 5.72 -10.43
CA ALA A 101 -1.39 5.10 -9.91
C ALA A 101 -1.45 5.27 -8.39
N VAL A 102 -2.61 5.72 -7.91
CA VAL A 102 -2.89 5.93 -6.49
C VAL A 102 -3.94 4.92 -6.04
N ALA A 103 -3.60 4.15 -5.03
CA ALA A 103 -4.49 3.16 -4.42
C ALA A 103 -4.43 3.24 -2.89
N SER A 104 -5.21 2.41 -2.21
CA SER A 104 -5.10 2.17 -0.78
C SER A 104 -5.60 0.78 -0.43
N SER A 105 -4.97 0.16 0.58
CA SER A 105 -5.42 -1.09 1.19
C SER A 105 -6.25 -0.83 2.46
N PHE A 106 -6.10 0.36 3.05
CA PHE A 106 -6.77 0.79 4.28
C PHE A 106 -7.16 2.28 4.17
N ARG A 107 -8.04 2.75 5.06
CA ARG A 107 -8.47 4.15 5.06
C ARG A 107 -7.36 5.14 5.42
N ASP A 108 -6.41 4.71 6.24
CA ASP A 108 -5.32 5.49 6.81
C ASP A 108 -4.04 5.46 5.97
N ASN A 109 -4.09 4.93 4.74
CA ASN A 109 -2.92 4.85 3.88
C ASN A 109 -3.17 5.32 2.45
N ILE A 110 -2.07 5.65 1.81
CA ILE A 110 -1.97 5.88 0.37
C ILE A 110 -0.84 5.03 -0.19
N GLU A 111 -1.09 4.36 -1.30
CA GLU A 111 -0.13 3.57 -2.05
C GLU A 111 0.06 4.18 -3.43
N ILE A 112 1.30 4.44 -3.81
CA ILE A 112 1.67 5.09 -5.07
C ILE A 112 2.59 4.15 -5.83
N THR A 113 2.24 3.86 -7.07
CA THR A 113 3.03 3.04 -7.99
C THR A 113 3.08 3.69 -9.36
N ASP A 114 3.89 3.13 -10.27
CA ASP A 114 3.78 3.43 -11.70
C ASP A 114 2.37 3.07 -12.20
N ILE A 115 1.83 3.86 -13.13
CA ILE A 115 0.49 3.65 -13.70
C ILE A 115 0.34 2.24 -14.32
N ASN A 116 1.41 1.66 -14.85
CA ASN A 116 1.42 0.33 -15.44
C ASN A 116 1.63 -0.79 -14.42
N ALA A 117 1.92 -0.47 -13.15
CA ALA A 117 2.14 -1.45 -12.08
C ALA A 117 0.88 -1.76 -11.26
N GLN A 118 -0.31 -1.49 -11.81
CA GLN A 118 -1.58 -1.83 -11.18
C GLN A 118 -1.84 -3.34 -11.26
N LYS A 119 -2.50 -3.91 -10.23
CA LYS A 119 -2.78 -5.36 -10.15
C LYS A 119 -3.49 -5.90 -11.38
N GLY A 120 -4.49 -5.20 -11.89
CA GLY A 120 -5.25 -5.63 -13.07
C GLY A 120 -4.38 -5.72 -14.32
N ILE A 121 -3.56 -4.71 -14.57
CA ILE A 121 -2.65 -4.66 -15.74
C ILE A 121 -1.62 -5.80 -15.65
N ILE A 122 -1.02 -6.02 -14.48
CA ILE A 122 -0.03 -7.08 -14.29
C ILE A 122 -0.68 -8.47 -14.41
N LEU A 123 -1.88 -8.65 -13.85
CA LEU A 123 -2.60 -9.92 -13.96
C LEU A 123 -2.97 -10.24 -15.40
N GLU A 124 -3.42 -9.25 -16.19
CA GLU A 124 -3.68 -9.41 -17.63
C GLU A 124 -2.42 -9.84 -18.39
N GLN A 125 -1.26 -9.22 -18.10
CA GLN A 125 0.01 -9.65 -18.70
C GLN A 125 0.38 -11.08 -18.33
N VAL A 126 0.15 -11.49 -17.07
CA VAL A 126 0.38 -12.87 -16.62
C VAL A 126 -0.57 -13.85 -17.32
N ALA A 127 -1.86 -13.56 -17.38
CA ALA A 127 -2.84 -14.38 -18.09
C ALA A 127 -2.45 -14.56 -19.56
N THR A 128 -2.08 -13.46 -20.24
CA THR A 128 -1.61 -13.49 -21.64
C THR A 128 -0.38 -14.38 -21.81
N LYS A 129 0.63 -14.27 -20.93
CA LYS A 129 1.84 -15.10 -20.98
C LYS A 129 1.56 -16.59 -20.75
N LEU A 130 0.53 -16.90 -19.98
CA LEU A 130 0.11 -18.27 -19.69
C LEU A 130 -0.92 -18.78 -20.72
N SER A 131 -1.30 -17.98 -21.71
CA SER A 131 -2.35 -18.28 -22.70
C SER A 131 -3.71 -18.58 -22.06
N ILE A 132 -4.01 -17.88 -20.95
CA ILE A 132 -5.30 -17.93 -20.25
C ILE A 132 -6.16 -16.78 -20.79
N ALA A 133 -7.38 -17.08 -21.25
CA ALA A 133 -8.32 -16.06 -21.69
C ALA A 133 -8.92 -15.30 -20.51
N ARG A 134 -9.36 -14.04 -20.71
CA ARG A 134 -9.91 -13.21 -19.62
C ARG A 134 -11.12 -13.86 -18.95
N GLU A 135 -11.94 -14.57 -19.73
CA GLU A 135 -13.15 -15.28 -19.29
C GLU A 135 -12.85 -16.51 -18.42
N GLU A 136 -11.58 -16.96 -18.42
CA GLU A 136 -11.11 -18.07 -17.56
C GLU A 136 -10.55 -17.57 -16.22
N VAL A 137 -10.53 -16.25 -16.00
CA VAL A 137 -9.96 -15.62 -14.78
C VAL A 137 -11.09 -15.09 -13.91
N MET A 138 -11.23 -15.63 -12.71
CA MET A 138 -12.13 -15.09 -11.68
C MET A 138 -11.35 -14.19 -10.72
N ILE A 139 -11.88 -13.00 -10.47
CA ILE A 139 -11.32 -11.99 -9.58
C ILE A 139 -12.09 -11.97 -8.26
N LEU A 140 -11.35 -11.98 -7.16
CA LEU A 140 -11.87 -11.68 -5.82
C LEU A 140 -11.08 -10.51 -5.23
N GLY A 141 -11.78 -9.51 -4.67
CA GLY A 141 -11.12 -8.35 -4.08
C GLY A 141 -12.04 -7.54 -3.17
N ASP A 142 -11.45 -6.60 -2.44
CA ASP A 142 -12.17 -5.82 -1.44
C ASP A 142 -11.79 -4.33 -1.37
N SER A 143 -10.66 -3.93 -1.94
CA SER A 143 -10.08 -2.60 -1.74
C SER A 143 -9.70 -1.90 -3.05
N PHE A 144 -9.35 -0.62 -2.97
CA PHE A 144 -8.94 0.17 -4.14
C PHE A 144 -7.73 -0.38 -4.89
N ASN A 145 -6.83 -1.09 -4.23
CA ASN A 145 -5.69 -1.72 -4.90
C ASN A 145 -6.10 -2.91 -5.78
N ASP A 146 -7.33 -3.42 -5.63
CA ASP A 146 -7.92 -4.47 -6.47
C ASP A 146 -8.76 -3.90 -7.62
N TYR A 147 -9.17 -2.62 -7.52
CA TYR A 147 -10.13 -1.99 -8.41
C TYR A 147 -9.82 -2.19 -9.90
N SER A 148 -8.56 -2.02 -10.30
CA SER A 148 -8.13 -2.22 -11.68
C SER A 148 -8.34 -3.66 -12.21
N MET A 149 -8.39 -4.67 -11.34
CA MET A 149 -8.73 -6.04 -11.76
C MET A 149 -10.20 -6.16 -12.13
N PHE A 150 -11.09 -5.48 -11.38
CA PHE A 150 -12.54 -5.45 -11.67
C PHE A 150 -12.87 -4.68 -12.94
N GLU A 151 -12.06 -3.70 -13.33
CA GLU A 151 -12.23 -2.97 -14.59
C GLU A 151 -11.85 -3.82 -15.81
N ILE A 152 -10.83 -4.68 -15.67
CA ILE A 152 -10.23 -5.44 -16.79
C ILE A 152 -10.92 -6.79 -16.99
N PHE A 153 -11.31 -7.48 -15.93
CA PHE A 153 -11.88 -8.83 -15.98
C PHE A 153 -13.40 -8.80 -15.81
N GLU A 154 -14.08 -9.80 -16.37
CA GLU A 154 -15.55 -9.85 -16.36
C GLU A 154 -16.08 -10.72 -15.20
N GLU A 155 -15.43 -11.85 -14.88
CA GLU A 155 -15.82 -12.72 -13.79
C GLU A 155 -15.28 -12.18 -12.47
N THR A 156 -16.07 -11.35 -11.76
CA THR A 156 -15.61 -10.64 -10.57
C THR A 156 -16.54 -10.83 -9.38
N VAL A 157 -15.95 -11.01 -8.19
CA VAL A 157 -16.66 -11.19 -6.92
C VAL A 157 -16.13 -10.21 -5.88
N ALA A 158 -16.95 -9.27 -5.44
CA ALA A 158 -16.63 -8.41 -4.32
C ALA A 158 -16.79 -9.16 -2.99
N MET A 159 -15.78 -9.10 -2.15
CA MET A 159 -15.83 -9.66 -0.80
C MET A 159 -16.90 -8.97 0.05
N ASN A 160 -17.45 -9.66 1.07
CA ASN A 160 -18.49 -9.07 1.92
C ASN A 160 -18.06 -7.76 2.61
N ASN A 161 -16.78 -7.68 3.01
CA ASN A 161 -16.16 -6.49 3.59
C ASN A 161 -15.66 -5.48 2.54
N ALA A 162 -15.90 -5.71 1.24
CA ALA A 162 -15.42 -4.83 0.18
C ALA A 162 -15.99 -3.41 0.31
N ILE A 163 -15.17 -2.43 -0.10
CA ILE A 163 -15.60 -1.03 -0.19
C ILE A 163 -16.74 -0.85 -1.19
N PRO A 164 -17.60 0.18 -1.01
CA PRO A 164 -18.75 0.40 -1.89
C PRO A 164 -18.39 0.49 -3.38
N GLU A 165 -17.26 1.10 -3.70
CA GLU A 165 -16.79 1.29 -5.08
C GLU A 165 -16.48 -0.05 -5.77
N VAL A 166 -15.84 -0.99 -5.07
CA VAL A 166 -15.56 -2.34 -5.59
C VAL A 166 -16.86 -3.14 -5.74
N LYS A 167 -17.77 -3.03 -4.76
CA LYS A 167 -19.09 -3.67 -4.85
C LYS A 167 -19.92 -3.15 -6.03
N ALA A 168 -19.77 -1.88 -6.36
CA ALA A 168 -20.54 -1.23 -7.44
C ALA A 168 -20.14 -1.71 -8.85
N ILE A 169 -18.89 -2.18 -9.03
CA ILE A 169 -18.38 -2.61 -10.34
C ILE A 169 -18.23 -4.14 -10.45
N ALA A 170 -18.43 -4.89 -9.35
CA ALA A 170 -18.44 -6.35 -9.38
C ALA A 170 -19.61 -6.86 -10.23
N LYS A 171 -19.34 -7.91 -11.02
CA LYS A 171 -20.30 -8.48 -11.98
C LYS A 171 -20.65 -9.91 -11.62
#